data_f96d3d5af7587df907f506b66e14b90a
#
_entry.id   f96d3d5af7587df907f506b66e14b90a
#
_cell.length_a   1.000
_cell.length_b   1.000
_cell.length_c   1.000
_cell.angle_alpha   90.00
_cell.angle_beta   90.00
_cell.angle_gamma   90.00
#
_symmetry.space_group_name_H-M   'P 1'
#
loop_
_entity.id
_entity.type
_entity.pdbx_description
1 polymer ?
#
loop_
_entity_poly.entity_id
_entity_poly.type
_entity_poly.pdbx_seq_one_letter_code
_entity_poly.pdbx_strand_id
1 'polypeptide(L)'
;MSDTFKTFDTSRVQSPCYVVDEAAVEENLKILARVQSESGAKVLLALKAFSMFSLAPLIMRYLHGVCASGLNEARLGREEFGGEVHTYSAAYRPQDFDQILDLSNHVVFNSFSQWEKYKDKALAQQKEKSHLKFGLRINPEHSEGATPIYDPCAPCSRMGIPIAAFESRDLTGISGLHFHTLCEQDFAPLERTLNVVEEKFAAYLPDLEWINFGGGHHITRNDYQVDA
;
A
#
# COMPACT_ATOMS: atom_id res chain seq x y z
N MET A 1 -6.23 21.41 -14.30
CA MET A 1 -6.99 20.51 -15.22
C MET A 1 -6.29 20.56 -16.55
N SER A 2 -5.99 19.42 -17.15
CA SER A 2 -5.44 19.39 -18.52
C SER A 2 -6.42 20.04 -19.48
N ASP A 3 -5.91 20.66 -20.54
CA ASP A 3 -6.77 21.28 -21.58
C ASP A 3 -7.61 20.25 -22.32
N THR A 4 -7.27 18.98 -22.24
CA THR A 4 -7.99 17.83 -22.84
C THR A 4 -9.48 17.82 -22.48
N PHE A 5 -9.83 18.07 -21.21
CA PHE A 5 -11.23 18.05 -20.78
C PHE A 5 -12.03 19.30 -21.20
N LYS A 6 -11.37 20.42 -21.52
CA LYS A 6 -12.05 21.64 -21.98
C LYS A 6 -12.61 21.51 -23.40
N THR A 7 -11.99 20.65 -24.20
CA THR A 7 -12.35 20.42 -25.60
C THR A 7 -13.04 19.08 -25.84
N PHE A 8 -13.30 18.32 -24.76
CA PHE A 8 -13.95 17.02 -24.87
C PHE A 8 -15.40 17.15 -25.35
N ASP A 9 -15.73 16.46 -26.44
CA ASP A 9 -17.09 16.40 -26.95
C ASP A 9 -17.98 15.47 -26.10
N THR A 10 -18.79 16.08 -25.25
CA THR A 10 -19.69 15.36 -24.34
C THR A 10 -20.81 14.58 -25.04
N SER A 11 -21.07 14.85 -26.32
CA SER A 11 -22.08 14.10 -27.10
C SER A 11 -21.64 12.66 -27.41
N ARG A 12 -20.34 12.36 -27.26
CA ARG A 12 -19.74 11.05 -27.51
C ARG A 12 -19.96 10.04 -26.38
N VAL A 13 -20.46 10.48 -25.24
CA VAL A 13 -20.62 9.65 -24.04
C VAL A 13 -22.00 9.82 -23.44
N GLN A 14 -22.48 8.76 -22.82
CA GLN A 14 -23.74 8.81 -22.08
C GLN A 14 -23.48 9.37 -20.67
N SER A 15 -24.25 10.36 -20.26
CA SER A 15 -24.18 10.94 -18.90
C SER A 15 -25.14 10.22 -17.95
N PRO A 16 -24.75 9.99 -16.66
CA PRO A 16 -23.47 10.34 -16.06
C PRO A 16 -22.36 9.30 -16.39
N CYS A 17 -21.12 9.75 -16.56
CA CYS A 17 -19.97 8.89 -16.79
C CYS A 17 -18.68 9.52 -16.24
N TYR A 18 -17.68 8.68 -16.03
CA TYR A 18 -16.30 9.12 -15.78
C TYR A 18 -15.52 9.09 -17.09
N VAL A 19 -14.76 10.13 -17.36
CA VAL A 19 -13.86 10.23 -18.51
C VAL A 19 -12.43 10.32 -17.99
N VAL A 20 -11.56 9.42 -18.46
CA VAL A 20 -10.16 9.37 -18.06
C VAL A 20 -9.28 9.69 -19.27
N ASP A 21 -8.29 10.56 -19.06
CA ASP A 21 -7.23 10.85 -20.03
C ASP A 21 -6.11 9.82 -19.86
N GLU A 22 -6.07 8.82 -20.74
CA GLU A 22 -5.05 7.75 -20.68
C GLU A 22 -3.64 8.29 -20.88
N ALA A 23 -3.45 9.33 -21.68
CA ALA A 23 -2.12 9.92 -21.89
C ALA A 23 -1.60 10.57 -20.58
N ALA A 24 -2.46 11.27 -19.86
CA ALA A 24 -2.12 11.85 -18.58
C ALA A 24 -1.83 10.77 -17.52
N VAL A 25 -2.57 9.67 -17.53
CA VAL A 25 -2.29 8.50 -16.67
C VAL A 25 -0.92 7.93 -17.01
N GLU A 26 -0.61 7.75 -18.29
CA GLU A 26 0.68 7.20 -18.72
C GLU A 26 1.87 8.08 -18.34
N GLU A 27 1.75 9.41 -18.46
CA GLU A 27 2.80 10.33 -18.00
C GLU A 27 3.05 10.22 -16.50
N ASN A 28 2.01 10.10 -15.69
CA ASN A 28 2.14 9.86 -14.25
C ASN A 28 2.81 8.49 -13.96
N LEU A 29 2.47 7.47 -14.71
CA LEU A 29 3.08 6.14 -14.57
C LEU A 29 4.57 6.14 -14.93
N LYS A 30 5.00 6.93 -15.91
CA LYS A 30 6.42 7.11 -16.25
C LYS A 30 7.22 7.72 -15.10
N ILE A 31 6.63 8.69 -14.38
CA ILE A 31 7.26 9.26 -13.17
C ILE A 31 7.47 8.17 -12.12
N LEU A 32 6.44 7.38 -11.83
CA LEU A 32 6.53 6.29 -10.86
C LEU A 32 7.50 5.19 -11.29
N ALA A 33 7.55 4.85 -12.57
CA ALA A 33 8.52 3.90 -13.11
C ALA A 33 9.97 4.41 -12.97
N ARG A 34 10.20 5.72 -13.14
CA ARG A 34 11.50 6.33 -12.90
C ARG A 34 11.90 6.18 -11.42
N VAL A 35 10.99 6.49 -10.49
CA VAL A 35 11.26 6.29 -9.05
C VAL A 35 11.65 4.85 -8.76
N GLN A 36 10.95 3.86 -9.32
CA GLN A 36 11.31 2.45 -9.16
C GLN A 36 12.72 2.14 -9.69
N SER A 37 13.05 2.63 -10.88
CA SER A 37 14.34 2.36 -11.52
C SER A 37 15.53 3.00 -10.80
N GLU A 38 15.32 4.18 -10.22
CA GLU A 38 16.37 4.92 -9.53
C GLU A 38 16.57 4.47 -8.08
N SER A 39 15.48 4.09 -7.38
CA SER A 39 15.54 3.67 -5.97
C SER A 39 15.63 2.17 -5.75
N GLY A 40 15.27 1.35 -6.74
CA GLY A 40 15.08 -0.10 -6.56
C GLY A 40 13.80 -0.48 -5.81
N ALA A 41 13.00 0.48 -5.39
CA ALA A 41 11.71 0.22 -4.73
C ALA A 41 10.66 -0.28 -5.71
N LYS A 42 9.64 -0.98 -5.22
CA LYS A 42 8.44 -1.34 -5.99
C LYS A 42 7.32 -0.36 -5.70
N VAL A 43 6.66 0.11 -6.74
CA VAL A 43 5.43 0.92 -6.61
C VAL A 43 4.22 0.06 -6.94
N LEU A 44 3.21 0.12 -6.08
CA LEU A 44 1.96 -0.61 -6.20
C LEU A 44 0.78 0.36 -6.30
N LEU A 45 -0.19 0.05 -7.16
CA LEU A 45 -1.42 0.83 -7.25
C LEU A 45 -2.34 0.51 -6.06
N ALA A 46 -2.76 1.52 -5.33
CA ALA A 46 -3.78 1.36 -4.28
C ALA A 46 -5.19 1.31 -4.88
N LEU A 47 -5.81 0.12 -4.92
CA LEU A 47 -7.12 -0.07 -5.56
C LEU A 47 -8.24 0.74 -4.89
N LYS A 48 -8.15 1.01 -3.59
CA LYS A 48 -9.09 1.92 -2.90
C LYS A 48 -9.08 3.35 -3.45
N ALA A 49 -7.96 3.79 -4.05
CA ALA A 49 -7.81 5.13 -4.62
C ALA A 49 -8.16 5.15 -6.11
N PHE A 50 -7.79 4.10 -6.85
CA PHE A 50 -8.07 3.99 -8.28
C PHE A 50 -8.20 2.51 -8.67
N SER A 51 -9.38 2.10 -9.12
CA SER A 51 -9.69 0.70 -9.45
C SER A 51 -10.31 0.52 -10.84
N MET A 52 -10.06 1.45 -11.76
CA MET A 52 -10.52 1.33 -13.14
C MET A 52 -9.72 0.24 -13.87
N PHE A 53 -10.18 -0.98 -13.76
CA PHE A 53 -9.48 -2.17 -14.28
C PHE A 53 -9.36 -2.20 -15.81
N SER A 54 -10.19 -1.47 -16.55
CA SER A 54 -10.00 -1.31 -17.99
C SER A 54 -8.64 -0.69 -18.37
N LEU A 55 -8.00 0.03 -17.43
CA LEU A 55 -6.64 0.56 -17.58
C LEU A 55 -5.56 -0.36 -17.02
N ALA A 56 -5.91 -1.52 -16.49
CA ALA A 56 -4.93 -2.45 -15.93
C ALA A 56 -3.80 -2.82 -16.93
N PRO A 57 -4.06 -3.09 -18.22
CA PRO A 57 -3.00 -3.37 -19.18
C PRO A 57 -2.01 -2.21 -19.37
N LEU A 58 -2.47 -0.96 -19.26
CA LEU A 58 -1.60 0.21 -19.28
C LEU A 58 -0.77 0.30 -18.00
N ILE A 59 -1.42 0.25 -16.85
CA ILE A 59 -0.82 0.43 -15.53
C ILE A 59 0.25 -0.64 -15.26
N MET A 60 -0.02 -1.88 -15.59
CA MET A 60 0.88 -3.02 -15.31
C MET A 60 2.10 -3.08 -16.23
N ARG A 61 2.20 -2.20 -17.23
CA ARG A 61 3.48 -1.99 -17.97
C ARG A 61 4.50 -1.22 -17.15
N TYR A 62 4.06 -0.50 -16.12
CA TYR A 62 4.88 0.44 -15.34
C TYR A 62 5.02 0.05 -13.87
N LEU A 63 3.97 -0.50 -13.25
CA LEU A 63 3.93 -0.81 -11.82
C LEU A 63 4.08 -2.32 -11.57
N HIS A 64 4.54 -2.67 -10.35
CA HIS A 64 4.77 -4.07 -9.97
C HIS A 64 3.50 -4.83 -9.57
N GLY A 65 2.46 -4.12 -9.18
CA GLY A 65 1.23 -4.75 -8.71
C GLY A 65 0.27 -3.77 -8.05
N VAL A 66 -0.55 -4.30 -7.15
CA VAL A 66 -1.62 -3.55 -6.50
C VAL A 66 -1.64 -3.76 -4.99
N CYS A 67 -2.17 -2.77 -4.26
CA CYS A 67 -2.53 -2.90 -2.85
C CYS A 67 -4.03 -3.04 -2.70
N ALA A 68 -4.47 -4.06 -1.94
CA ALA A 68 -5.86 -4.40 -1.68
C ALA A 68 -6.23 -4.17 -0.20
N SER A 69 -7.42 -3.64 0.05
CA SER A 69 -7.95 -3.40 1.41
C SER A 69 -8.83 -4.55 1.93
N GLY A 70 -8.98 -5.62 1.16
CA GLY A 70 -9.78 -6.79 1.49
C GLY A 70 -9.98 -7.73 0.31
N LEU A 71 -10.82 -8.74 0.49
CA LEU A 71 -11.00 -9.84 -0.46
C LEU A 71 -11.40 -9.38 -1.87
N ASN A 72 -12.37 -8.47 -1.99
CA ASN A 72 -12.86 -8.06 -3.30
C ASN A 72 -11.80 -7.32 -4.12
N GLU A 73 -11.02 -6.44 -3.47
CA GLU A 73 -9.90 -5.79 -4.13
C GLU A 73 -8.76 -6.75 -4.43
N ALA A 74 -8.47 -7.73 -3.54
CA ALA A 74 -7.47 -8.76 -3.81
C ALA A 74 -7.85 -9.60 -5.03
N ARG A 75 -9.13 -9.95 -5.16
CA ARG A 75 -9.65 -10.65 -6.34
C ARG A 75 -9.51 -9.80 -7.59
N LEU A 76 -9.96 -8.54 -7.55
CA LEU A 76 -9.81 -7.61 -8.66
C LEU A 76 -8.34 -7.48 -9.09
N GLY A 77 -7.44 -7.33 -8.12
CA GLY A 77 -6.01 -7.25 -8.37
C GLY A 77 -5.46 -8.49 -9.06
N ARG A 78 -5.86 -9.67 -8.61
CA ARG A 78 -5.39 -10.94 -9.17
C ARG A 78 -5.96 -11.23 -10.56
N GLU A 79 -7.26 -10.99 -10.76
CA GLU A 79 -7.97 -11.37 -11.98
C GLU A 79 -7.74 -10.36 -13.12
N GLU A 80 -7.70 -9.05 -12.82
CA GLU A 80 -7.67 -8.00 -13.83
C GLU A 80 -6.28 -7.34 -14.00
N PHE A 81 -5.51 -7.20 -12.91
CA PHE A 81 -4.20 -6.54 -12.98
C PHE A 81 -3.04 -7.52 -13.18
N GLY A 82 -3.07 -8.69 -12.54
CA GLY A 82 -2.12 -9.79 -12.80
C GLY A 82 -0.72 -9.65 -12.21
N GLY A 83 -0.39 -8.54 -11.54
CA GLY A 83 0.89 -8.34 -10.85
C GLY A 83 0.89 -8.87 -9.42
N GLU A 84 1.82 -8.36 -8.60
CA GLU A 84 1.81 -8.64 -7.16
C GLU A 84 0.55 -8.07 -6.51
N VAL A 85 -0.06 -8.82 -5.59
CA VAL A 85 -1.20 -8.37 -4.78
C VAL A 85 -0.76 -8.32 -3.33
N HIS A 86 -0.75 -7.11 -2.75
CA HIS A 86 -0.44 -6.88 -1.35
C HIS A 86 -1.71 -6.52 -0.59
N THR A 87 -2.13 -7.36 0.34
CA THR A 87 -3.38 -7.16 1.06
C THR A 87 -3.14 -6.71 2.49
N TYR A 88 -3.75 -5.59 2.87
CA TYR A 88 -3.83 -5.13 4.24
C TYR A 88 -5.29 -4.85 4.63
N SER A 89 -5.71 -5.39 5.77
CA SER A 89 -6.98 -5.03 6.41
C SER A 89 -6.80 -4.88 7.91
N ALA A 90 -7.42 -3.86 8.49
CA ALA A 90 -7.40 -3.67 9.94
C ALA A 90 -8.05 -4.84 10.68
N ALA A 91 -8.98 -5.56 10.03
CA ALA A 91 -9.60 -6.77 10.55
C ALA A 91 -9.96 -7.71 9.41
N TYR A 92 -9.41 -8.93 9.40
CA TYR A 92 -9.79 -9.98 8.46
C TYR A 92 -11.00 -10.76 8.96
N ARG A 93 -11.98 -10.96 8.08
CA ARG A 93 -13.10 -11.87 8.37
C ARG A 93 -12.61 -13.32 8.21
N PRO A 94 -12.91 -14.21 9.17
CA PRO A 94 -12.42 -15.59 9.10
C PRO A 94 -12.81 -16.34 7.82
N GLN A 95 -14.00 -16.11 7.31
CA GLN A 95 -14.50 -16.74 6.09
C GLN A 95 -13.82 -16.27 4.81
N ASP A 96 -13.17 -15.11 4.81
CA ASP A 96 -12.47 -14.53 3.64
C ASP A 96 -11.00 -14.91 3.62
N PHE A 97 -10.44 -15.31 4.77
CA PHE A 97 -9.00 -15.32 4.95
C PHE A 97 -8.27 -16.31 4.07
N ASP A 98 -8.85 -17.49 3.82
CA ASP A 98 -8.28 -18.49 2.92
C ASP A 98 -8.14 -17.94 1.50
N GLN A 99 -9.20 -17.30 0.99
CA GLN A 99 -9.16 -16.69 -0.34
C GLN A 99 -8.16 -15.53 -0.40
N ILE A 100 -8.02 -14.74 0.68
CA ILE A 100 -7.02 -13.68 0.75
C ILE A 100 -5.60 -14.25 0.65
N LEU A 101 -5.30 -15.35 1.36
CA LEU A 101 -4.01 -16.04 1.24
C LEU A 101 -3.77 -16.57 -0.18
N ASP A 102 -4.82 -17.07 -0.83
CA ASP A 102 -4.73 -17.60 -2.19
C ASP A 102 -4.42 -16.52 -3.24
N LEU A 103 -4.98 -15.35 -3.07
CA LEU A 103 -4.92 -14.26 -4.03
C LEU A 103 -3.71 -13.34 -3.83
N SER A 104 -3.11 -13.33 -2.64
CA SER A 104 -2.09 -12.36 -2.26
C SER A 104 -0.67 -12.87 -2.42
N ASN A 105 0.27 -11.96 -2.64
CA ASN A 105 1.70 -12.17 -2.49
C ASN A 105 2.18 -11.74 -1.11
N HIS A 106 1.65 -10.61 -0.60
CA HIS A 106 1.90 -10.15 0.75
C HIS A 106 0.60 -9.97 1.52
N VAL A 107 0.58 -10.41 2.78
CA VAL A 107 -0.54 -10.17 3.70
C VAL A 107 -0.02 -9.48 4.95
N VAL A 108 -0.58 -8.31 5.26
CA VAL A 108 -0.15 -7.47 6.37
C VAL A 108 -1.19 -7.51 7.48
N PHE A 109 -0.75 -7.80 8.70
CA PHE A 109 -1.59 -7.85 9.88
C PHE A 109 -1.50 -6.55 10.68
N ASN A 110 -2.62 -6.15 11.24
CA ASN A 110 -2.74 -4.88 11.98
C ASN A 110 -2.28 -4.98 13.44
N SER A 111 -2.20 -6.19 13.99
CA SER A 111 -1.84 -6.42 15.40
C SER A 111 -1.23 -7.81 15.59
N PHE A 112 -0.50 -8.01 16.68
CA PHE A 112 -0.02 -9.33 17.06
C PHE A 112 -1.16 -10.33 17.32
N SER A 113 -2.25 -9.91 17.96
CA SER A 113 -3.41 -10.79 18.16
C SER A 113 -4.05 -11.24 16.85
N GLN A 114 -4.04 -10.38 15.83
CA GLN A 114 -4.49 -10.78 14.49
C GLN A 114 -3.53 -11.78 13.85
N TRP A 115 -2.20 -11.57 13.96
CA TRP A 115 -1.19 -12.51 13.52
C TRP A 115 -1.30 -13.86 14.22
N GLU A 116 -1.33 -13.87 15.53
CA GLU A 116 -1.46 -15.08 16.35
C GLU A 116 -2.70 -15.90 15.99
N LYS A 117 -3.82 -15.22 15.73
CA LYS A 117 -5.07 -15.87 15.31
C LYS A 117 -4.95 -16.62 13.98
N TYR A 118 -4.13 -16.14 13.06
CA TYR A 118 -4.07 -16.66 11.69
C TYR A 118 -2.72 -17.31 11.36
N LYS A 119 -1.73 -17.27 12.26
CA LYS A 119 -0.35 -17.69 12.06
C LYS A 119 -0.25 -19.12 11.51
N ASP A 120 -0.88 -20.08 12.15
CA ASP A 120 -0.75 -21.49 11.76
C ASP A 120 -1.26 -21.74 10.35
N LYS A 121 -2.41 -21.16 10.02
CA LYS A 121 -3.00 -21.21 8.67
C LYS A 121 -2.12 -20.52 7.64
N ALA A 122 -1.63 -19.33 7.94
CA ALA A 122 -0.76 -18.55 7.08
C ALA A 122 0.55 -19.30 6.78
N LEU A 123 1.21 -19.85 7.80
CA LEU A 123 2.46 -20.60 7.64
C LEU A 123 2.24 -21.94 6.91
N ALA A 124 1.10 -22.59 7.09
CA ALA A 124 0.75 -23.78 6.31
C ALA A 124 0.65 -23.43 4.81
N GLN A 125 -0.06 -22.36 4.47
CA GLN A 125 -0.20 -21.91 3.08
C GLN A 125 1.14 -21.45 2.48
N GLN A 126 2.01 -20.82 3.27
CA GLN A 126 3.34 -20.38 2.81
C GLN A 126 4.23 -21.56 2.38
N LYS A 127 4.09 -22.72 3.03
CA LYS A 127 4.84 -23.94 2.63
C LYS A 127 4.49 -24.40 1.21
N GLU A 128 3.24 -24.18 0.81
CA GLU A 128 2.75 -24.51 -0.53
C GLU A 128 3.05 -23.39 -1.54
N LYS A 129 3.06 -22.13 -1.07
CA LYS A 129 3.24 -20.92 -1.86
C LYS A 129 4.42 -20.11 -1.33
N SER A 130 5.63 -20.48 -1.71
CA SER A 130 6.89 -19.87 -1.21
C SER A 130 7.01 -18.35 -1.47
N HIS A 131 6.23 -17.82 -2.40
CA HIS A 131 6.18 -16.39 -2.70
C HIS A 131 5.30 -15.59 -1.73
N LEU A 132 4.48 -16.26 -0.90
CA LEU A 132 3.61 -15.59 0.07
C LEU A 132 4.43 -15.07 1.24
N LYS A 133 4.31 -13.80 1.54
CA LYS A 133 5.04 -13.10 2.60
C LYS A 133 4.07 -12.46 3.59
N PHE A 134 4.50 -12.37 4.84
CA PHE A 134 3.69 -11.77 5.89
C PHE A 134 4.40 -10.57 6.52
N GLY A 135 3.61 -9.58 6.89
CA GLY A 135 4.11 -8.40 7.57
C GLY A 135 3.18 -7.88 8.66
N LEU A 136 3.72 -6.97 9.44
CA LEU A 136 2.97 -6.26 10.47
C LEU A 136 2.87 -4.78 10.11
N ARG A 137 1.68 -4.20 10.30
CA ARG A 137 1.56 -2.75 10.27
C ARG A 137 2.05 -2.19 11.60
N ILE A 138 3.05 -1.31 11.52
CA ILE A 138 3.53 -0.54 12.67
C ILE A 138 2.83 0.82 12.76
N ASN A 139 2.75 1.33 13.98
CA ASN A 139 2.38 2.72 14.25
C ASN A 139 3.63 3.44 14.78
N PRO A 140 4.25 4.31 13.99
CA PRO A 140 5.44 5.05 14.44
C PRO A 140 5.12 6.11 15.49
N GLU A 141 3.82 6.35 15.78
CA GLU A 141 3.37 7.42 16.69
C GLU A 141 3.88 8.79 16.24
N HIS A 142 4.01 8.95 14.94
CA HIS A 142 4.39 10.19 14.25
C HIS A 142 3.55 10.32 12.97
N SER A 143 2.92 11.46 12.80
CA SER A 143 2.16 11.83 11.62
C SER A 143 2.06 13.36 11.53
N GLU A 144 2.02 13.87 10.31
CA GLU A 144 1.91 15.31 10.03
C GLU A 144 0.65 15.62 9.21
N GLY A 145 -0.34 14.71 9.24
CA GLY A 145 -1.60 14.92 8.55
C GLY A 145 -2.36 16.15 9.06
N ALA A 146 -2.84 16.99 8.15
CA ALA A 146 -3.52 18.23 8.48
C ALA A 146 -4.85 18.06 9.24
N THR A 147 -5.46 16.88 9.14
CA THR A 147 -6.80 16.61 9.69
C THR A 147 -6.73 15.57 10.80
N PRO A 148 -6.86 15.97 12.08
CA PRO A 148 -6.64 15.07 13.23
C PRO A 148 -7.53 13.83 13.24
N ILE A 149 -8.77 13.90 12.75
CA ILE A 149 -9.69 12.74 12.71
C ILE A 149 -9.22 11.64 11.74
N TYR A 150 -8.35 11.98 10.80
CA TYR A 150 -7.78 11.03 9.82
C TYR A 150 -6.35 10.59 10.19
N ASP A 151 -5.81 11.12 11.30
CA ASP A 151 -4.46 10.78 11.74
C ASP A 151 -4.40 9.33 12.24
N PRO A 152 -3.70 8.44 11.53
CA PRO A 152 -3.56 7.05 11.94
C PRO A 152 -2.65 6.87 13.16
N CYS A 153 -1.89 7.89 13.55
CA CYS A 153 -0.99 7.88 14.67
C CYS A 153 -1.50 8.66 15.90
N ALA A 154 -2.75 9.16 15.84
CA ALA A 154 -3.37 9.85 16.97
C ALA A 154 -3.39 8.98 18.24
N PRO A 155 -3.38 9.57 19.42
CA PRO A 155 -3.53 8.85 20.67
C PRO A 155 -4.75 7.91 20.63
N CYS A 156 -4.57 6.67 21.11
CA CYS A 156 -5.59 5.62 21.08
C CYS A 156 -5.97 5.13 19.66
N SER A 157 -5.19 5.45 18.63
CA SER A 157 -5.40 4.85 17.31
C SER A 157 -5.28 3.33 17.37
N ARG A 158 -6.20 2.66 16.66
CA ARG A 158 -6.17 1.20 16.47
C ARG A 158 -5.36 0.76 15.24
N MET A 159 -4.73 1.69 14.53
CA MET A 159 -4.08 1.44 13.25
C MET A 159 -2.59 1.16 13.45
N GLY A 160 -2.22 -0.11 13.36
CA GLY A 160 -0.84 -0.55 13.52
C GLY A 160 -0.40 -0.73 14.98
N ILE A 161 0.80 -1.23 15.15
CA ILE A 161 1.39 -1.67 16.43
C ILE A 161 2.43 -0.64 16.86
N PRO A 162 2.27 0.04 18.00
CA PRO A 162 3.30 0.92 18.55
C PRO A 162 4.51 0.12 19.05
N ILE A 163 5.67 0.77 19.13
CA ILE A 163 6.93 0.11 19.50
C ILE A 163 6.85 -0.59 20.86
N ALA A 164 6.21 -0.01 21.84
CA ALA A 164 6.03 -0.60 23.17
C ALA A 164 5.35 -1.98 23.16
N ALA A 165 4.58 -2.29 22.12
CA ALA A 165 3.93 -3.59 21.97
C ALA A 165 4.80 -4.62 21.22
N PHE A 166 5.99 -4.26 20.74
CA PHE A 166 6.93 -5.17 20.07
C PHE A 166 7.84 -5.91 21.07
N GLU A 167 8.02 -5.37 22.27
CA GLU A 167 8.93 -5.95 23.26
C GLU A 167 8.62 -7.43 23.52
N SER A 168 9.66 -8.27 23.40
CA SER A 168 9.59 -9.73 23.64
C SER A 168 8.59 -10.49 22.76
N ARG A 169 8.19 -9.94 21.60
CA ARG A 169 7.29 -10.64 20.69
C ARG A 169 8.03 -11.55 19.72
N ASP A 170 7.43 -12.70 19.47
CA ASP A 170 7.87 -13.63 18.44
C ASP A 170 7.47 -13.13 17.04
N LEU A 171 8.46 -12.84 16.20
CA LEU A 171 8.28 -12.43 14.81
C LEU A 171 8.41 -13.62 13.84
N THR A 172 8.47 -14.85 14.31
CA THR A 172 8.58 -16.02 13.43
C THR A 172 7.49 -16.03 12.36
N GLY A 173 7.91 -16.04 11.09
CA GLY A 173 7.03 -15.98 9.92
C GLY A 173 6.73 -14.57 9.42
N ILE A 174 7.10 -13.53 10.15
CA ILE A 174 7.02 -12.15 9.68
C ILE A 174 8.30 -11.81 8.91
N SER A 175 8.16 -11.32 7.71
CA SER A 175 9.26 -10.94 6.81
C SER A 175 9.28 -9.45 6.47
N GLY A 176 8.34 -8.65 6.96
CA GLY A 176 8.33 -7.23 6.68
C GLY A 176 7.47 -6.38 7.59
N LEU A 177 7.68 -5.07 7.50
CA LEU A 177 6.89 -4.05 8.18
C LEU A 177 6.19 -3.14 7.18
N HIS A 178 5.08 -2.59 7.60
CA HIS A 178 4.30 -1.62 6.85
C HIS A 178 3.88 -0.48 7.77
N PHE A 179 4.03 0.75 7.32
CA PHE A 179 3.38 1.91 7.93
C PHE A 179 2.59 2.69 6.87
N HIS A 180 1.64 3.48 7.30
CA HIS A 180 0.88 4.36 6.42
C HIS A 180 0.41 5.55 7.24
N THR A 181 1.12 6.66 7.10
CA THR A 181 0.96 7.86 7.92
C THR A 181 0.68 9.11 7.11
N LEU A 182 1.09 9.11 5.84
CA LEU A 182 0.92 10.27 4.97
C LEU A 182 -0.51 10.33 4.40
N CYS A 183 -0.98 11.56 4.23
CA CYS A 183 -2.21 11.85 3.52
C CYS A 183 -1.99 13.13 2.71
N GLU A 184 -1.87 12.97 1.38
CA GLU A 184 -1.67 14.08 0.44
C GLU A 184 -0.45 14.96 0.78
N GLN A 185 0.71 14.34 1.00
CA GLN A 185 1.92 15.01 1.45
C GLN A 185 3.10 14.80 0.50
N ASP A 186 4.10 15.69 0.62
CA ASP A 186 5.34 15.69 -0.12
C ASP A 186 6.41 14.79 0.52
N PHE A 187 7.64 14.88 0.01
CA PHE A 187 8.79 14.09 0.46
C PHE A 187 9.20 14.38 1.92
N ALA A 188 9.29 15.64 2.33
CA ALA A 188 9.81 15.99 3.65
C ALA A 188 9.04 15.36 4.84
N PRO A 189 7.70 15.26 4.86
CA PRO A 189 6.98 14.47 5.86
C PRO A 189 7.31 12.98 5.82
N LEU A 190 7.58 12.40 4.64
CA LEU A 190 8.02 11.00 4.54
C LEU A 190 9.39 10.81 5.18
N GLU A 191 10.35 11.67 4.86
CA GLU A 191 11.71 11.63 5.42
C GLU A 191 11.68 11.68 6.94
N ARG A 192 10.93 12.63 7.53
CA ARG A 192 10.77 12.71 8.99
C ARG A 192 10.11 11.47 9.58
N THR A 193 9.12 10.92 8.90
CA THR A 193 8.49 9.65 9.34
C THR A 193 9.47 8.48 9.29
N LEU A 194 10.29 8.38 8.24
CA LEU A 194 11.32 7.35 8.13
C LEU A 194 12.35 7.45 9.26
N ASN A 195 12.82 8.66 9.56
CA ASN A 195 13.75 8.87 10.68
C ASN A 195 13.16 8.36 12.01
N VAL A 196 11.87 8.60 12.27
CA VAL A 196 11.19 8.07 13.46
C VAL A 196 11.04 6.54 13.40
N VAL A 197 10.75 5.98 12.23
CA VAL A 197 10.67 4.52 12.06
C VAL A 197 12.04 3.89 12.30
N GLU A 198 13.11 4.44 11.75
CA GLU A 198 14.47 3.97 11.99
C GLU A 198 14.84 4.07 13.47
N GLU A 199 14.58 5.20 14.11
CA GLU A 199 14.86 5.37 15.54
C GLU A 199 14.15 4.33 16.41
N LYS A 200 12.86 4.12 16.19
CA LYS A 200 12.05 3.25 17.04
C LYS A 200 12.19 1.76 16.72
N PHE A 201 12.32 1.41 15.42
CA PHE A 201 12.25 0.02 14.95
C PHE A 201 13.60 -0.53 14.45
N ALA A 202 14.71 0.21 14.59
CA ALA A 202 16.04 -0.18 14.12
C ALA A 202 16.44 -1.61 14.51
N ALA A 203 16.09 -2.04 15.71
CA ALA A 203 16.44 -3.38 16.22
C ALA A 203 15.77 -4.52 15.45
N TYR A 204 14.70 -4.24 14.71
CA TYR A 204 13.92 -5.24 13.98
C TYR A 204 14.19 -5.23 12.47
N LEU A 205 14.64 -4.10 11.91
CA LEU A 205 14.81 -3.92 10.47
C LEU A 205 15.83 -4.89 9.83
N PRO A 206 16.98 -5.21 10.44
CA PRO A 206 17.99 -6.07 9.83
C PRO A 206 17.53 -7.49 9.52
N ASP A 207 16.54 -7.99 10.24
CA ASP A 207 16.01 -9.35 10.11
C ASP A 207 14.85 -9.45 9.11
N LEU A 208 14.48 -8.32 8.47
CA LEU A 208 13.33 -8.24 7.57
C LEU A 208 13.77 -8.18 6.11
N GLU A 209 12.94 -8.73 5.23
CA GLU A 209 13.17 -8.76 3.79
C GLU A 209 12.64 -7.49 3.09
N TRP A 210 11.66 -6.82 3.68
CA TRP A 210 10.99 -5.68 3.05
C TRP A 210 10.36 -4.72 4.07
N ILE A 211 10.23 -3.47 3.63
CA ILE A 211 9.45 -2.45 4.33
C ILE A 211 8.52 -1.75 3.33
N ASN A 212 7.29 -1.48 3.73
CA ASN A 212 6.29 -0.78 2.92
C ASN A 212 5.94 0.55 3.57
N PHE A 213 6.22 1.64 2.89
CA PHE A 213 6.01 3.01 3.37
C PHE A 213 4.56 3.49 3.30
N GLY A 214 3.63 2.62 2.83
CA GLY A 214 2.25 3.01 2.62
C GLY A 214 2.08 3.93 1.41
N GLY A 215 1.00 4.69 1.44
CA GLY A 215 0.67 5.65 0.38
C GLY A 215 0.48 7.05 0.93
N GLY A 216 -0.21 7.91 0.17
CA GLY A 216 -0.47 9.29 0.56
C GLY A 216 0.55 10.29 0.00
N HIS A 217 1.38 9.84 -0.93
CA HIS A 217 2.40 10.66 -1.61
C HIS A 217 1.81 11.36 -2.83
N HIS A 218 2.11 12.63 -3.01
CA HIS A 218 1.70 13.43 -4.17
C HIS A 218 2.72 13.45 -5.32
N ILE A 219 3.53 12.42 -5.44
CA ILE A 219 4.73 12.34 -6.29
C ILE A 219 4.50 12.70 -7.77
N THR A 220 3.27 12.58 -8.28
CA THR A 220 2.93 12.93 -9.66
C THR A 220 2.36 14.34 -9.82
N ARG A 221 2.28 15.12 -8.76
CA ARG A 221 1.85 16.52 -8.83
C ARG A 221 3.00 17.42 -9.30
N ASN A 222 2.64 18.45 -10.08
CA ASN A 222 3.61 19.41 -10.64
C ASN A 222 4.34 20.24 -9.57
N ASP A 223 3.75 20.38 -8.38
CA ASP A 223 4.28 21.12 -7.25
C ASP A 223 5.01 20.23 -6.23
N TYR A 224 5.14 18.94 -6.52
CA TYR A 224 5.91 18.01 -5.67
C TYR A 224 7.41 18.37 -5.72
N GLN A 225 8.02 18.52 -4.56
CA GLN A 225 9.43 18.83 -4.43
C GLN A 225 10.27 17.58 -4.68
N VAL A 226 10.72 17.41 -5.92
CA VAL A 226 11.48 16.21 -6.38
C VAL A 226 12.99 16.36 -6.16
N ASP A 227 13.48 17.58 -5.92
CA ASP A 227 14.91 17.92 -5.83
C ASP A 227 15.40 17.96 -4.36
N ALA A 228 14.68 17.30 -3.44
CA ALA A 228 15.06 17.22 -2.04
C ALA A 228 15.77 15.90 -1.72
#